data_df07b15668738f3265de56eef9a1fe51
#
_entry.id   df07b15668738f3265de56eef9a1fe51
#
_cell.length_a   1.000
_cell.length_b   1.000
_cell.length_c   1.000
_cell.angle_alpha   90.00
_cell.angle_beta   90.00
_cell.angle_gamma   90.00
#
_symmetry.space_group_name_H-M   'P 1'
#
loop_
_entity.id
_entity.type
_entity.pdbx_description
1 polymer ?
#
loop_
_entity_poly.entity_id
_entity_poly.type
_entity_poly.pdbx_seq_one_letter_code
_entity_poly.pdbx_strand_id
1 'polypeptide(L)'
;MTKNPYAWEKCKLGEVARFSKGSGYSKNDLVEHGKPIILYGRLYTNYQTIIDEIDTFTVEKNKSVISEGNEVLIPASGESAEEIARASAIEKSGIILGGDLNIIKILTKLSPHFLAITLSNGNQKLELSKKAQGKSVVHLRNSDLETVVLLHPTLPEQQKIGALFRRLDRLITLHKREWIKSPL
;
A
#
# COMPACT_ATOMS: atom_id res chain seq x y z
N MET A 1 -10.46 12.40 -34.09
CA MET A 1 -9.99 13.16 -32.91
C MET A 1 -8.80 12.42 -32.31
N THR A 2 -7.60 12.94 -32.47
CA THR A 2 -6.39 12.38 -31.87
C THR A 2 -6.46 12.59 -30.37
N LYS A 3 -6.53 11.50 -29.58
CA LYS A 3 -6.39 11.56 -28.11
C LYS A 3 -5.07 12.26 -27.80
N ASN A 4 -5.11 13.26 -26.91
CA ASN A 4 -3.89 13.88 -26.39
C ASN A 4 -3.06 12.79 -25.69
N PRO A 5 -1.85 12.44 -26.14
CA PRO A 5 -1.05 11.37 -25.55
C PRO A 5 -0.59 11.66 -24.11
N TYR A 6 -0.75 12.90 -23.65
CA TYR A 6 -0.42 13.35 -22.28
C TYR A 6 -1.65 13.51 -21.38
N ALA A 7 -2.86 13.18 -21.85
CA ALA A 7 -4.04 13.26 -21.03
C ALA A 7 -4.09 12.09 -20.03
N TRP A 8 -4.21 12.40 -18.75
CA TRP A 8 -4.46 11.38 -17.74
C TRP A 8 -5.85 10.80 -17.90
N GLU A 9 -5.96 9.49 -17.84
CA GLU A 9 -7.22 8.77 -17.91
C GLU A 9 -7.87 8.71 -16.52
N LYS A 10 -9.20 8.70 -16.52
CA LYS A 10 -10.01 8.63 -15.30
C LYS A 10 -10.77 7.32 -15.29
N CYS A 11 -10.63 6.54 -14.20
CA CYS A 11 -11.39 5.31 -13.97
C CYS A 11 -11.76 5.17 -12.48
N LYS A 12 -12.68 4.27 -12.17
CA LYS A 12 -12.88 3.82 -10.79
C LYS A 12 -11.87 2.72 -10.47
N LEU A 13 -11.37 2.69 -9.24
CA LEU A 13 -10.39 1.69 -8.83
C LEU A 13 -10.95 0.26 -8.96
N GLY A 14 -12.26 0.05 -8.75
CA GLY A 14 -12.94 -1.22 -8.95
C GLY A 14 -12.98 -1.72 -10.39
N GLU A 15 -12.75 -0.86 -11.39
CA GLU A 15 -12.68 -1.25 -12.81
C GLU A 15 -11.32 -1.85 -13.18
N VAL A 16 -10.27 -1.55 -12.40
CA VAL A 16 -8.87 -1.90 -12.70
C VAL A 16 -8.23 -2.82 -11.68
N ALA A 17 -8.92 -3.13 -10.58
CA ALA A 17 -8.39 -3.96 -9.49
C ALA A 17 -9.46 -4.86 -8.85
N ARG A 18 -9.01 -5.89 -8.13
CA ARG A 18 -9.81 -6.71 -7.22
C ARG A 18 -9.38 -6.46 -5.79
N PHE A 19 -10.33 -6.69 -4.88
CA PHE A 19 -10.16 -6.39 -3.47
C PHE A 19 -10.38 -7.64 -2.63
N SER A 20 -9.52 -7.83 -1.64
CA SER A 20 -9.64 -8.89 -0.64
C SER A 20 -9.18 -8.40 0.73
N LYS A 21 -9.26 -9.26 1.72
CA LYS A 21 -8.75 -9.02 3.07
C LYS A 21 -7.57 -9.93 3.33
N GLY A 22 -6.66 -9.48 4.20
CA GLY A 22 -5.63 -10.33 4.75
C GLY A 22 -6.20 -11.41 5.68
N SER A 23 -5.40 -12.40 6.01
CA SER A 23 -5.78 -13.49 6.92
C SER A 23 -5.53 -13.15 8.38
N GLY A 24 -6.28 -13.81 9.28
CA GLY A 24 -6.28 -13.51 10.71
C GLY A 24 -4.98 -13.84 11.43
N TYR A 25 -4.04 -12.92 11.38
CA TYR A 25 -2.80 -12.90 12.16
C TYR A 25 -2.76 -11.64 13.00
N SER A 26 -2.17 -11.75 14.18
CA SER A 26 -1.96 -10.68 15.14
C SER A 26 -0.48 -10.59 15.55
N LYS A 27 -0.12 -9.63 16.37
CA LYS A 27 1.23 -9.53 16.95
C LYS A 27 1.64 -10.78 17.75
N ASN A 28 0.67 -11.48 18.35
CA ASN A 28 0.92 -12.70 19.13
C ASN A 28 1.33 -13.91 18.27
N ASP A 29 1.13 -13.83 16.97
CA ASP A 29 1.51 -14.87 16.02
C ASP A 29 2.95 -14.68 15.47
N LEU A 30 3.62 -13.60 15.86
CA LEU A 30 4.98 -13.32 15.42
C LEU A 30 5.98 -14.24 16.13
N VAL A 31 6.96 -14.70 15.36
CA VAL A 31 8.05 -15.56 15.80
C VAL A 31 9.39 -14.98 15.31
N GLU A 32 10.49 -15.43 15.89
CA GLU A 32 11.83 -14.97 15.52
C GLU A 32 12.23 -15.43 14.12
N HIS A 33 11.83 -16.64 13.72
CA HIS A 33 12.13 -17.22 12.41
C HIS A 33 10.89 -17.89 11.82
N GLY A 34 10.66 -17.72 10.51
CA GLY A 34 9.49 -18.28 9.83
C GLY A 34 9.26 -17.69 8.46
N LYS A 35 8.03 -17.72 8.01
CA LYS A 35 7.61 -17.01 6.79
C LYS A 35 7.46 -15.51 7.04
N PRO A 36 7.91 -14.67 6.10
CA PRO A 36 7.73 -13.23 6.22
C PRO A 36 6.23 -12.88 6.24
N ILE A 37 5.87 -11.94 7.11
CA ILE A 37 4.49 -11.47 7.27
C ILE A 37 4.43 -9.95 7.35
N ILE A 38 3.37 -9.37 6.78
CA ILE A 38 3.02 -7.97 6.97
C ILE A 38 1.73 -7.89 7.76
N LEU A 39 1.77 -7.22 8.92
CA LEU A 39 0.61 -6.83 9.70
C LEU A 39 0.25 -5.37 9.39
N TYR A 40 -1.03 -5.00 9.51
CA TYR A 40 -1.50 -3.64 9.20
C TYR A 40 -0.76 -2.55 9.99
N GLY A 41 -0.35 -2.83 11.22
CA GLY A 41 0.38 -1.91 12.08
C GLY A 41 1.71 -1.44 11.48
N ARG A 42 2.37 -2.25 10.62
CA ARG A 42 3.58 -1.84 9.91
C ARG A 42 3.36 -0.60 9.05
N LEU A 43 2.19 -0.45 8.44
CA LEU A 43 1.88 0.70 7.60
C LEU A 43 1.85 2.00 8.42
N TYR A 44 1.72 1.92 9.74
CA TYR A 44 1.79 3.07 10.66
C TYR A 44 3.18 3.27 11.28
N THR A 45 3.81 2.19 11.72
CA THR A 45 5.06 2.25 12.51
C THR A 45 6.32 2.30 11.65
N ASN A 46 6.31 1.67 10.48
CA ASN A 46 7.45 1.62 9.54
C ASN A 46 6.94 1.75 8.11
N TYR A 47 6.32 2.90 7.82
CA TYR A 47 5.74 3.17 6.51
C TYR A 47 6.81 3.25 5.42
N GLN A 48 6.56 2.52 4.34
CA GLN A 48 7.30 2.56 3.10
C GLN A 48 6.31 2.54 1.93
N THR A 49 6.53 3.36 0.91
CA THR A 49 5.70 3.35 -0.30
C THR A 49 5.80 2.02 -1.05
N ILE A 50 6.99 1.40 -1.02
CA ILE A 50 7.24 0.02 -1.44
C ILE A 50 7.82 -0.72 -0.24
N ILE A 51 7.24 -1.85 0.13
CA ILE A 51 7.78 -2.70 1.19
C ILE A 51 8.77 -3.69 0.54
N ASP A 52 10.05 -3.37 0.65
CA ASP A 52 11.14 -4.18 0.08
C ASP A 52 11.72 -5.17 1.11
N GLU A 53 11.84 -4.77 2.37
CA GLU A 53 12.41 -5.59 3.44
C GLU A 53 11.35 -5.89 4.50
N ILE A 54 11.28 -7.14 4.93
CA ILE A 54 10.35 -7.60 5.95
C ILE A 54 11.16 -8.25 7.06
N ASP A 55 10.97 -7.69 8.24
CA ASP A 55 11.68 -8.04 9.48
C ASP A 55 10.77 -8.75 10.50
N THR A 56 9.57 -9.12 10.09
CA THR A 56 8.56 -9.82 10.89
C THR A 56 8.23 -11.17 10.28
N PHE A 57 8.17 -12.21 11.11
CA PHE A 57 7.98 -13.59 10.68
C PHE A 57 6.88 -14.28 11.47
N THR A 58 6.28 -15.31 10.88
CA THR A 58 5.25 -16.14 11.52
C THR A 58 5.29 -17.58 11.02
N VAL A 59 4.62 -18.47 11.73
CA VAL A 59 4.32 -19.82 11.26
C VAL A 59 3.07 -19.74 10.37
N GLU A 60 3.19 -20.29 9.15
CA GLU A 60 2.06 -20.29 8.21
C GLU A 60 0.89 -21.14 8.75
N LYS A 61 -0.30 -20.53 8.75
CA LYS A 61 -1.55 -21.20 9.10
C LYS A 61 -2.29 -21.67 7.84
N ASN A 62 -3.20 -22.61 8.03
CA ASN A 62 -4.11 -22.99 6.95
C ASN A 62 -4.93 -21.77 6.49
N LYS A 63 -5.10 -21.60 5.18
CA LYS A 63 -5.78 -20.47 4.53
C LYS A 63 -5.08 -19.11 4.70
N SER A 64 -3.78 -19.08 4.91
CA SER A 64 -3.02 -17.83 4.86
C SER A 64 -3.14 -17.16 3.50
N VAL A 65 -3.35 -15.85 3.50
CA VAL A 65 -3.31 -15.03 2.29
C VAL A 65 -1.84 -14.69 2.01
N ILE A 66 -1.35 -15.05 0.84
CA ILE A 66 0.05 -14.89 0.45
C ILE A 66 0.13 -13.94 -0.74
N SER A 67 1.07 -13.00 -0.70
CA SER A 67 1.31 -12.05 -1.77
C SER A 67 1.79 -12.74 -3.06
N GLU A 68 1.36 -12.22 -4.19
CA GLU A 68 1.82 -12.64 -5.52
C GLU A 68 2.84 -11.66 -6.11
N GLY A 69 3.03 -10.47 -5.46
CA GLY A 69 4.00 -9.46 -5.89
C GLY A 69 3.43 -8.38 -6.81
N ASN A 70 2.13 -8.17 -6.78
CA ASN A 70 1.44 -7.13 -7.57
C ASN A 70 0.26 -6.52 -6.78
N GLU A 71 0.45 -6.35 -5.49
CA GLU A 71 -0.58 -5.84 -4.61
C GLU A 71 -0.24 -4.48 -4.03
N VAL A 72 -1.29 -3.74 -3.69
CA VAL A 72 -1.21 -2.56 -2.84
C VAL A 72 -2.01 -2.79 -1.58
N LEU A 73 -1.39 -2.54 -0.44
CA LEU A 73 -2.00 -2.71 0.88
C LEU A 73 -2.45 -1.39 1.44
N ILE A 74 -3.63 -1.38 2.07
CA ILE A 74 -4.17 -0.26 2.83
C ILE A 74 -4.66 -0.81 4.18
N PRO A 75 -4.43 -0.12 5.32
CA PRO A 75 -5.03 -0.52 6.58
C PRO A 75 -6.56 -0.55 6.47
N ALA A 76 -7.19 -1.52 7.12
CA ALA A 76 -8.65 -1.59 7.19
C ALA A 76 -9.20 -0.85 8.42
N SER A 77 -8.36 -0.60 9.43
CA SER A 77 -8.67 0.21 10.61
C SER A 77 -7.54 1.17 10.95
N GLY A 78 -7.87 2.27 11.61
CA GLY A 78 -6.93 3.31 12.01
C GLY A 78 -7.50 4.23 13.10
N GLU A 79 -6.65 5.08 13.65
CA GLU A 79 -7.04 6.05 14.69
C GLU A 79 -7.71 7.28 14.09
N SER A 80 -7.33 7.67 12.88
CA SER A 80 -7.92 8.82 12.18
C SER A 80 -8.17 8.54 10.70
N ALA A 81 -9.10 9.29 10.13
CA ALA A 81 -9.43 9.23 8.70
C ALA A 81 -8.24 9.61 7.81
N GLU A 82 -7.37 10.49 8.26
CA GLU A 82 -6.19 10.92 7.50
C GLU A 82 -5.09 9.87 7.50
N GLU A 83 -4.91 9.19 8.63
CA GLU A 83 -3.86 8.18 8.79
C GLU A 83 -4.19 6.87 8.08
N ILE A 84 -5.46 6.46 8.08
CA ILE A 84 -5.89 5.23 7.40
C ILE A 84 -5.72 5.33 5.88
N ALA A 85 -5.77 6.53 5.29
CA ALA A 85 -5.53 6.79 3.88
C ALA A 85 -4.04 6.72 3.54
N ARG A 86 -3.47 5.52 3.67
CA ARG A 86 -2.06 5.20 3.49
C ARG A 86 -1.91 3.87 2.77
N ALA A 87 -1.16 3.85 1.71
CA ALA A 87 -0.99 2.68 0.85
C ALA A 87 0.47 2.29 0.68
N SER A 88 0.75 1.02 0.62
CA SER A 88 2.09 0.47 0.35
C SER A 88 2.01 -0.60 -0.73
N ALA A 89 2.90 -0.54 -1.71
CA ALA A 89 3.02 -1.56 -2.73
C ALA A 89 3.88 -2.74 -2.24
N ILE A 90 3.51 -3.95 -2.67
CA ILE A 90 4.31 -5.15 -2.52
C ILE A 90 4.68 -5.66 -3.91
N GLU A 91 5.98 -5.83 -4.15
CA GLU A 91 6.52 -6.35 -5.41
C GLU A 91 7.08 -7.77 -5.25
N LYS A 92 7.15 -8.27 -4.02
CA LYS A 92 7.63 -9.63 -3.70
C LYS A 92 6.46 -10.57 -3.45
N SER A 93 6.56 -11.78 -3.99
CA SER A 93 5.66 -12.88 -3.69
C SER A 93 6.10 -13.65 -2.43
N GLY A 94 5.20 -14.49 -1.90
CA GLY A 94 5.53 -15.39 -0.79
C GLY A 94 5.43 -14.77 0.61
N ILE A 95 4.90 -13.57 0.73
CA ILE A 95 4.73 -12.86 2.00
C ILE A 95 3.30 -13.07 2.51
N ILE A 96 3.15 -13.45 3.77
CA ILE A 96 1.83 -13.56 4.40
C ILE A 96 1.27 -12.16 4.64
N LEU A 97 0.03 -11.93 4.22
CA LEU A 97 -0.71 -10.70 4.43
C LEU A 97 -1.68 -10.88 5.58
N GLY A 98 -1.37 -10.26 6.72
CA GLY A 98 -2.07 -10.41 7.98
C GLY A 98 -3.44 -9.76 8.01
N GLY A 99 -4.17 -9.96 9.09
CA GLY A 99 -5.49 -9.38 9.31
C GLY A 99 -5.47 -7.86 9.30
N ASP A 100 -6.65 -7.30 9.12
CA ASP A 100 -6.93 -5.85 9.11
C ASP A 100 -6.21 -5.07 8.00
N LEU A 101 -5.83 -5.79 6.92
CA LEU A 101 -5.36 -5.23 5.67
C LEU A 101 -6.44 -5.34 4.59
N ASN A 102 -6.67 -4.25 3.88
CA ASN A 102 -7.29 -4.26 2.57
C ASN A 102 -6.19 -4.54 1.53
N ILE A 103 -6.43 -5.50 0.66
CA ILE A 103 -5.50 -5.91 -0.39
C ILE A 103 -6.11 -5.55 -1.73
N ILE A 104 -5.40 -4.75 -2.51
CA ILE A 104 -5.76 -4.33 -3.86
C ILE A 104 -4.86 -5.10 -4.83
N LYS A 105 -5.43 -6.04 -5.57
CA LYS A 105 -4.76 -6.78 -6.64
C LYS A 105 -5.03 -6.12 -7.97
N ILE A 106 -4.00 -5.66 -8.64
CA ILE A 106 -4.11 -4.93 -9.91
C ILE A 106 -4.35 -5.93 -11.06
N LEU A 107 -5.33 -5.64 -11.92
CA LEU A 107 -5.73 -6.48 -13.05
C LEU A 107 -5.31 -5.93 -14.42
N THR A 108 -4.89 -4.67 -14.49
CA THR A 108 -4.64 -3.93 -15.72
C THR A 108 -3.22 -3.39 -15.80
N LYS A 109 -2.93 -2.54 -16.79
CA LYS A 109 -1.65 -1.83 -16.93
C LYS A 109 -1.55 -0.65 -15.96
N LEU A 110 -1.59 -0.95 -14.66
CA LEU A 110 -1.42 0.00 -13.57
C LEU A 110 -0.23 -0.44 -12.71
N SER A 111 0.68 0.49 -12.43
CA SER A 111 1.84 0.23 -11.57
C SER A 111 1.43 0.21 -10.10
N PRO A 112 1.75 -0.85 -9.31
CA PRO A 112 1.47 -0.89 -7.88
C PRO A 112 2.12 0.27 -7.14
N HIS A 113 3.36 0.60 -7.50
CA HIS A 113 4.08 1.71 -6.89
C HIS A 113 3.40 3.06 -7.16
N PHE A 114 3.03 3.33 -8.42
CA PHE A 114 2.28 4.54 -8.76
C PHE A 114 0.96 4.60 -8.00
N LEU A 115 0.22 3.48 -7.91
CA LEU A 115 -1.04 3.42 -7.17
C LEU A 115 -0.83 3.72 -5.68
N ALA A 116 0.18 3.12 -5.04
CA ALA A 116 0.49 3.38 -3.64
C ALA A 116 0.81 4.86 -3.38
N ILE A 117 1.63 5.50 -4.23
CA ILE A 117 1.93 6.93 -4.16
C ILE A 117 0.64 7.75 -4.26
N THR A 118 -0.18 7.46 -5.26
CA THR A 118 -1.40 8.22 -5.56
C THR A 118 -2.42 8.12 -4.43
N LEU A 119 -2.66 6.91 -3.90
CA LEU A 119 -3.62 6.69 -2.82
C LEU A 119 -3.15 7.29 -1.47
N SER A 120 -1.85 7.46 -1.28
CA SER A 120 -1.27 8.04 -0.06
C SER A 120 -1.14 9.55 -0.11
N ASN A 121 -1.43 10.20 -1.25
CA ASN A 121 -1.16 11.62 -1.44
C ASN A 121 -2.27 12.30 -2.26
N GLY A 122 -2.29 13.64 -2.18
CA GLY A 122 -3.15 14.48 -3.01
C GLY A 122 -4.63 14.21 -2.86
N ASN A 123 -5.37 14.39 -3.95
CA ASN A 123 -6.83 14.29 -3.96
C ASN A 123 -7.35 12.88 -3.64
N GLN A 124 -6.65 11.84 -4.05
CA GLN A 124 -7.04 10.45 -3.80
C GLN A 124 -6.94 10.10 -2.32
N LYS A 125 -5.92 10.59 -1.62
CA LYS A 125 -5.83 10.49 -0.16
C LYS A 125 -7.00 11.17 0.52
N LEU A 126 -7.35 12.38 0.10
CA LEU A 126 -8.50 13.11 0.63
C LEU A 126 -9.81 12.38 0.37
N GLU A 127 -9.97 11.78 -0.81
CA GLU A 127 -11.15 10.99 -1.14
C GLU A 127 -11.26 9.73 -0.26
N LEU A 128 -10.15 9.02 -0.03
CA LEU A 128 -10.09 7.87 0.88
C LEU A 128 -10.43 8.29 2.32
N SER A 129 -9.84 9.37 2.81
CA SER A 129 -10.10 9.88 4.16
C SER A 129 -11.58 10.18 4.39
N LYS A 130 -12.28 10.75 3.40
CA LYS A 130 -13.71 11.02 3.47
C LYS A 130 -14.57 9.76 3.52
N LYS A 131 -14.06 8.62 3.07
CA LYS A 131 -14.76 7.32 3.08
C LYS A 131 -14.55 6.54 4.37
N ALA A 132 -13.55 6.90 5.17
CA ALA A 132 -13.30 6.29 6.46
C ALA A 132 -14.45 6.60 7.43
N GLN A 133 -14.97 5.56 8.09
CA GLN A 133 -16.15 5.64 8.97
C GLN A 133 -15.80 5.15 10.37
N GLY A 134 -16.23 5.88 11.38
CA GLY A 134 -16.02 5.56 12.79
C GLY A 134 -15.79 6.81 13.63
N LYS A 135 -15.83 6.68 14.96
CA LYS A 135 -15.59 7.79 15.91
C LYS A 135 -14.22 7.65 16.60
N SER A 136 -14.00 6.56 17.33
CA SER A 136 -12.74 6.31 18.05
C SER A 136 -11.77 5.45 17.25
N VAL A 137 -12.30 4.54 16.44
CA VAL A 137 -11.57 3.76 15.44
C VAL A 137 -12.30 3.95 14.13
N VAL A 138 -11.57 4.34 13.11
CA VAL A 138 -12.10 4.48 11.76
C VAL A 138 -11.83 3.22 10.96
N HIS A 139 -12.75 2.90 10.06
CA HIS A 139 -12.66 1.74 9.19
C HIS A 139 -12.78 2.15 7.73
N LEU A 140 -12.03 1.47 6.88
CA LEU A 140 -12.09 1.59 5.43
C LEU A 140 -12.39 0.20 4.84
N ARG A 141 -13.49 0.11 4.10
CA ARG A 141 -13.96 -1.16 3.53
C ARG A 141 -13.51 -1.29 2.08
N ASN A 142 -13.41 -2.51 1.58
CA ASN A 142 -13.12 -2.76 0.16
C ASN A 142 -14.15 -2.09 -0.76
N SER A 143 -15.43 -2.08 -0.38
CA SER A 143 -16.50 -1.39 -1.12
C SER A 143 -16.28 0.12 -1.24
N ASP A 144 -15.61 0.74 -0.26
CA ASP A 144 -15.26 2.15 -0.30
C ASP A 144 -14.10 2.38 -1.29
N LEU A 145 -13.11 1.47 -1.30
CA LEU A 145 -11.98 1.51 -2.21
C LEU A 145 -12.38 1.35 -3.68
N GLU A 146 -13.34 0.46 -3.97
CA GLU A 146 -13.86 0.24 -5.32
C GLU A 146 -14.39 1.52 -5.97
N THR A 147 -14.93 2.43 -5.18
CA THR A 147 -15.54 3.67 -5.67
C THR A 147 -14.56 4.83 -5.83
N VAL A 148 -13.30 4.67 -5.40
CA VAL A 148 -12.27 5.72 -5.52
C VAL A 148 -12.00 6.02 -6.98
N VAL A 149 -12.02 7.30 -7.32
CA VAL A 149 -11.68 7.78 -8.66
C VAL A 149 -10.18 7.94 -8.77
N LEU A 150 -9.60 7.19 -9.69
CA LEU A 150 -8.18 7.24 -10.03
C LEU A 150 -7.97 8.08 -11.29
N LEU A 151 -7.01 8.98 -11.23
CA LEU A 151 -6.42 9.63 -12.39
C LEU A 151 -5.05 9.03 -12.64
N HIS A 152 -4.79 8.52 -13.83
CA HIS A 152 -3.51 7.90 -14.15
C HIS A 152 -3.04 8.22 -15.57
N PRO A 153 -1.73 8.41 -15.77
CA PRO A 153 -1.13 8.56 -17.08
C PRO A 153 -0.90 7.18 -17.73
N THR A 154 -0.20 7.16 -18.85
CA THR A 154 0.24 5.91 -19.49
C THR A 154 1.14 5.08 -18.56
N LEU A 155 1.17 3.76 -18.71
CA LEU A 155 2.01 2.88 -17.89
C LEU A 155 3.50 3.27 -17.89
N PRO A 156 4.14 3.64 -19.02
CA PRO A 156 5.53 4.12 -19.02
C PRO A 156 5.74 5.37 -18.15
N GLU A 157 4.76 6.28 -18.12
CA GLU A 157 4.83 7.48 -17.28
C GLU A 157 4.63 7.15 -15.81
N GLN A 158 3.67 6.27 -15.47
CA GLN A 158 3.51 5.74 -14.11
C GLN A 158 4.82 5.14 -13.58
N GLN A 159 5.51 4.34 -14.41
CA GLN A 159 6.79 3.72 -14.06
C GLN A 159 7.89 4.76 -13.81
N LYS A 160 7.95 5.82 -14.62
CA LYS A 160 8.90 6.94 -14.40
C LYS A 160 8.62 7.67 -13.10
N ILE A 161 7.34 7.96 -12.81
CA ILE A 161 6.94 8.57 -11.55
C ILE A 161 7.34 7.67 -10.38
N GLY A 162 6.99 6.38 -10.44
CA GLY A 162 7.36 5.40 -9.41
C GLY A 162 8.87 5.33 -9.18
N ALA A 163 9.66 5.26 -10.25
CA ALA A 163 11.12 5.22 -10.16
C ALA A 163 11.71 6.48 -9.51
N LEU A 164 11.14 7.66 -9.80
CA LEU A 164 11.55 8.92 -9.15
C LEU A 164 11.33 8.88 -7.65
N PHE A 165 10.15 8.48 -7.20
CA PHE A 165 9.83 8.39 -5.77
C PHE A 165 10.68 7.33 -5.06
N ARG A 166 10.90 6.16 -5.67
CA ARG A 166 11.82 5.15 -5.12
C ARG A 166 13.22 5.69 -4.92
N ARG A 167 13.73 6.50 -5.86
CA ARG A 167 15.03 7.15 -5.74
C ARG A 167 15.06 8.17 -4.61
N LEU A 168 14.00 8.96 -4.44
CA LEU A 168 13.87 9.93 -3.36
C LEU A 168 13.83 9.24 -2.00
N ASP A 169 13.02 8.21 -1.83
CA ASP A 169 12.91 7.42 -0.59
C ASP A 169 14.26 6.82 -0.20
N ARG A 170 15.01 6.30 -1.18
CA ARG A 170 16.36 5.78 -0.95
C ARG A 170 17.33 6.86 -0.47
N LEU A 171 17.31 8.05 -1.08
CA LEU A 171 18.16 9.17 -0.68
C LEU A 171 17.81 9.64 0.74
N ILE A 172 16.54 9.76 1.08
CA ILE A 172 16.08 10.13 2.43
C ILE A 172 16.56 9.10 3.46
N THR A 173 16.45 7.82 3.14
CA THR A 173 16.88 6.73 4.03
C THR A 173 18.39 6.75 4.27
N LEU A 174 19.19 6.95 3.22
CA LEU A 174 20.63 7.07 3.32
C LEU A 174 21.03 8.27 4.17
N HIS A 175 20.43 9.41 3.93
CA HIS A 175 20.72 10.65 4.68
C HIS A 175 20.37 10.49 6.18
N LYS A 176 19.24 9.87 6.51
CA LYS A 176 18.89 9.56 7.91
C LYS A 176 19.92 8.63 8.59
N ARG A 177 20.44 7.62 7.86
CA ARG A 177 21.47 6.71 8.40
C ARG A 177 22.79 7.41 8.65
N GLU A 178 23.17 8.37 7.85
CA GLU A 178 24.40 9.18 8.05
C GLU A 178 24.25 10.09 9.27
N TRP A 179 23.13 10.75 9.43
CA TRP A 179 22.84 11.60 10.60
C TRP A 179 22.92 10.84 11.95
N ILE A 180 22.40 9.61 11.98
CA ILE A 180 22.43 8.76 13.19
C ILE A 180 23.86 8.31 13.53
N LYS A 181 24.76 8.25 12.54
CA LYS A 181 26.17 7.82 12.72
C LYS A 181 27.15 8.96 13.03
N SER A 182 26.73 10.21 12.89
CA SER A 182 27.54 11.37 13.29
C SER A 182 27.35 11.64 14.79
N PRO A 183 28.33 11.29 15.67
CA PRO A 183 28.29 11.76 17.05
C PRO A 183 28.51 13.26 17.06
N LEU A 184 27.70 13.99 17.83
CA LEU A 184 27.95 15.37 18.24
C LEU A 184 29.24 15.46 19.05
#